data_aa7ee7004d50b67209ab3054d0b1fe2c
#
_entry.id   aa7ee7004d50b67209ab3054d0b1fe2c
#
_cell.length_a   1.000
_cell.length_b   1.000
_cell.length_c   1.000
_cell.angle_alpha   90.00
_cell.angle_beta   90.00
_cell.angle_gamma   90.00
#
_symmetry.space_group_name_H-M   'P 1'
#
loop_
_entity.id
_entity.type
_entity.pdbx_description
1 polymer ?
#
loop_
_entity_poly.entity_id
_entity_poly.type
_entity_poly.pdbx_seq_one_letter_code
_entity_poly.pdbx_strand_id
1 'polypeptide(L)'
;MTTEISKISKNGSALNVEWSDGEKSNFNFMWLRDNCPTAHDKDSNHRMFNLLEVSENLYASEFKINSEGKLEIKWSEGNHTSYYDPKWLRENCYTLKNKQKYISPYHLWNSSFQKDLGSINIEHNEIMSSDKGLIKWLELLHQKGIAIVKNAPTEKESAFPVLNRISHTRETFFKTPFEVINIPKPNN
;
A
#
# COMPACT_ATOMS: atom_id res chain seq x y z
N MET A 1 -13.88 20.58 6.70
CA MET A 1 -14.68 19.88 7.73
C MET A 1 -13.71 19.41 8.78
N THR A 2 -13.89 19.83 10.03
CA THR A 2 -13.08 19.38 11.16
C THR A 2 -13.40 17.92 11.46
N THR A 3 -12.40 17.07 11.43
CA THR A 3 -12.52 15.64 11.71
C THR A 3 -12.33 15.45 13.22
N GLU A 4 -13.41 15.56 13.99
CA GLU A 4 -13.38 15.43 15.45
C GLU A 4 -14.09 14.15 15.88
N ILE A 5 -13.56 13.54 16.95
CA ILE A 5 -14.18 12.38 17.59
C ILE A 5 -15.23 12.88 18.57
N SER A 6 -16.49 12.51 18.40
CA SER A 6 -17.58 12.87 19.31
C SER A 6 -17.77 11.86 20.43
N LYS A 7 -17.52 10.56 20.14
CA LYS A 7 -17.69 9.50 21.14
C LYS A 7 -16.81 8.30 20.81
N ILE A 8 -16.36 7.63 21.85
CA ILE A 8 -15.64 6.35 21.75
C ILE A 8 -16.29 5.30 22.65
N SER A 9 -16.31 4.06 22.20
CA SER A 9 -16.84 2.93 22.99
C SER A 9 -16.16 1.62 22.59
N LYS A 10 -16.02 0.71 23.55
CA LYS A 10 -15.49 -0.63 23.32
C LYS A 10 -16.56 -1.52 22.67
N ASN A 11 -16.15 -2.32 21.70
CA ASN A 11 -16.98 -3.33 21.04
C ASN A 11 -16.17 -4.61 20.80
N GLY A 12 -16.24 -5.56 21.72
CA GLY A 12 -15.44 -6.78 21.65
C GLY A 12 -13.94 -6.50 21.63
N SER A 13 -13.26 -6.92 20.56
CA SER A 13 -11.84 -6.71 20.29
C SER A 13 -11.54 -5.41 19.50
N ALA A 14 -12.48 -4.46 19.51
CA ALA A 14 -12.38 -3.23 18.73
C ALA A 14 -12.84 -2.01 19.52
N LEU A 15 -12.50 -0.84 19.01
CA LEU A 15 -12.96 0.46 19.44
C LEU A 15 -13.88 1.06 18.37
N ASN A 16 -15.11 1.39 18.75
CA ASN A 16 -16.01 2.20 17.92
C ASN A 16 -15.71 3.67 18.16
N VAL A 17 -15.59 4.40 17.09
CA VAL A 17 -15.42 5.85 17.06
C VAL A 17 -16.60 6.46 16.32
N GLU A 18 -17.34 7.35 16.98
CA GLU A 18 -18.35 8.20 16.35
C GLU A 18 -17.75 9.56 16.06
N TRP A 19 -17.94 10.05 14.84
CA TRP A 19 -17.38 11.30 14.38
C TRP A 19 -18.40 12.44 14.52
N SER A 20 -17.93 13.68 14.54
CA SER A 20 -18.78 14.87 14.65
C SER A 20 -19.77 15.03 13.48
N ASP A 21 -19.50 14.41 12.34
CA ASP A 21 -20.37 14.37 11.16
C ASP A 21 -21.40 13.21 11.19
N GLY A 22 -21.47 12.45 12.30
CA GLY A 22 -22.38 11.32 12.47
C GLY A 22 -21.92 9.99 11.89
N GLU A 23 -20.81 9.97 11.16
CA GLU A 23 -20.22 8.73 10.67
C GLU A 23 -19.62 7.89 11.81
N LYS A 24 -19.50 6.57 11.59
CA LYS A 24 -18.97 5.63 12.56
C LYS A 24 -17.84 4.80 11.96
N SER A 25 -16.80 4.62 12.75
CA SER A 25 -15.65 3.79 12.40
C SER A 25 -15.44 2.71 13.46
N ASN A 26 -14.96 1.55 13.05
CA ASN A 26 -14.59 0.46 13.96
C ASN A 26 -13.11 0.12 13.72
N PHE A 27 -12.33 0.13 14.80
CA PHE A 27 -10.90 -0.15 14.74
C PHE A 27 -10.57 -1.34 15.64
N ASN A 28 -10.07 -2.42 15.07
CA ASN A 28 -9.58 -3.56 15.84
C ASN A 28 -8.39 -3.14 16.72
N PHE A 29 -8.31 -3.66 17.95
CA PHE A 29 -7.23 -3.31 18.88
C PHE A 29 -5.85 -3.70 18.34
N MET A 30 -5.71 -4.88 17.75
CA MET A 30 -4.44 -5.30 17.17
C MET A 30 -4.03 -4.38 16.02
N TRP A 31 -4.97 -3.99 15.16
CA TRP A 31 -4.69 -3.04 14.08
C TRP A 31 -4.25 -1.67 14.61
N LEU A 32 -4.93 -1.14 15.64
CA LEU A 32 -4.51 0.11 16.27
C LEU A 32 -3.11 -0.01 16.83
N ARG A 33 -2.83 -1.06 17.60
CA ARG A 33 -1.52 -1.25 18.22
C ARG A 33 -0.41 -1.42 17.19
N ASP A 34 -0.68 -2.13 16.10
CA ASP A 34 0.23 -2.35 15.00
C ASP A 34 0.55 -1.06 14.22
N ASN A 35 -0.42 -0.17 14.08
CA ASN A 35 -0.28 1.12 13.40
C ASN A 35 -0.05 2.28 14.37
N CYS A 36 0.47 2.00 15.56
CA CYS A 36 0.72 3.03 16.55
C CYS A 36 1.83 4.00 16.10
N PRO A 37 1.57 5.31 16.00
CA PRO A 37 2.58 6.27 15.58
C PRO A 37 3.82 6.30 16.49
N THR A 38 3.64 5.99 17.80
CA THR A 38 4.74 5.97 18.76
C THR A 38 5.54 4.67 18.75
N ALA A 39 5.16 3.71 17.92
CA ALA A 39 5.89 2.45 17.71
C ALA A 39 6.91 2.53 16.56
N HIS A 40 7.17 3.72 16.04
CA HIS A 40 8.19 3.95 15.03
C HIS A 40 9.39 4.68 15.62
N ASP A 41 10.57 4.34 15.14
CA ASP A 41 11.79 5.08 15.42
C ASP A 41 11.69 6.50 14.84
N LYS A 42 12.09 7.50 15.63
CA LYS A 42 11.88 8.91 15.28
C LYS A 42 12.76 9.40 14.11
N ASP A 43 13.92 8.79 13.94
CA ASP A 43 14.90 9.25 12.96
C ASP A 43 14.76 8.49 11.63
N SER A 44 14.61 7.18 11.71
CA SER A 44 14.53 6.30 10.53
C SER A 44 13.10 6.01 10.09
N ASN A 45 12.10 6.35 10.90
CA ASN A 45 10.70 5.93 10.75
C ASN A 45 10.54 4.41 10.65
N HIS A 46 11.53 3.66 11.13
CA HIS A 46 11.49 2.21 11.13
C HIS A 46 10.51 1.72 12.21
N ARG A 47 9.69 0.75 11.86
CA ARG A 47 8.74 0.14 12.77
C ARG A 47 9.48 -0.69 13.82
N MET A 48 9.33 -0.31 15.09
CA MET A 48 9.96 -1.00 16.24
C MET A 48 9.04 -2.04 16.88
N PHE A 49 7.78 -2.06 16.51
CA PHE A 49 6.80 -2.98 17.06
C PHE A 49 6.88 -4.37 16.39
N ASN A 50 7.01 -5.41 17.21
CA ASN A 50 6.96 -6.80 16.76
C ASN A 50 5.61 -7.43 17.12
N LEU A 51 4.76 -7.66 16.13
CA LEU A 51 3.43 -8.24 16.30
C LEU A 51 3.46 -9.63 16.94
N LEU A 52 4.53 -10.41 16.72
CA LEU A 52 4.67 -11.76 17.22
C LEU A 52 4.94 -11.83 18.75
N GLU A 53 5.33 -10.71 19.36
CA GLU A 53 5.60 -10.60 20.80
C GLU A 53 4.35 -10.20 21.60
N VAL A 54 3.24 -9.90 20.93
CA VAL A 54 2.02 -9.40 21.55
C VAL A 54 1.00 -10.51 21.67
N SER A 55 0.29 -10.53 22.80
CA SER A 55 -0.80 -11.47 23.03
C SER A 55 -1.92 -11.28 21.99
N GLU A 56 -2.42 -12.39 21.43
CA GLU A 56 -3.61 -12.40 20.57
C GLU A 56 -4.85 -11.80 21.27
N ASN A 57 -4.86 -11.82 22.59
CA ASN A 57 -5.92 -11.24 23.43
C ASN A 57 -5.64 -9.79 23.84
N LEU A 58 -4.88 -9.06 23.06
CA LEU A 58 -4.63 -7.64 23.28
C LEU A 58 -5.94 -6.86 23.37
N TYR A 59 -6.04 -5.98 24.37
CA TYR A 59 -7.17 -5.07 24.52
C TYR A 59 -6.74 -3.70 25.06
N ALA A 60 -7.58 -2.69 24.82
CA ALA A 60 -7.45 -1.39 25.45
C ALA A 60 -7.90 -1.49 26.92
N SER A 61 -6.97 -1.32 27.86
CA SER A 61 -7.26 -1.26 29.30
C SER A 61 -7.94 0.07 29.67
N GLU A 62 -7.49 1.16 29.07
CA GLU A 62 -8.10 2.49 29.19
C GLU A 62 -8.06 3.18 27.82
N PHE A 63 -9.07 4.01 27.56
CA PHE A 63 -9.10 4.87 26.38
C PHE A 63 -9.89 6.14 26.62
N LYS A 64 -9.42 7.26 26.08
CA LYS A 64 -10.07 8.56 26.22
C LYS A 64 -9.67 9.49 25.07
N ILE A 65 -10.39 10.59 24.93
CA ILE A 65 -9.95 11.74 24.16
C ILE A 65 -9.17 12.65 25.12
N ASN A 66 -7.91 12.92 24.79
CA ASN A 66 -7.08 13.78 25.62
C ASN A 66 -7.37 15.28 25.39
N SER A 67 -6.68 16.17 26.10
CA SER A 67 -6.85 17.63 25.99
C SER A 67 -6.47 18.20 24.62
N GLU A 68 -5.70 17.47 23.83
CA GLU A 68 -5.32 17.83 22.46
C GLU A 68 -6.30 17.30 21.40
N GLY A 69 -7.40 16.65 21.82
CA GLY A 69 -8.37 16.03 20.92
C GLY A 69 -7.92 14.69 20.32
N LYS A 70 -6.77 14.15 20.74
CA LYS A 70 -6.25 12.87 20.26
C LYS A 70 -6.87 11.70 21.00
N LEU A 71 -7.06 10.58 20.33
CA LEU A 71 -7.40 9.31 20.97
C LEU A 71 -6.17 8.75 21.69
N GLU A 72 -6.23 8.68 23.02
CA GLU A 72 -5.23 8.06 23.89
C GLU A 72 -5.70 6.66 24.28
N ILE A 73 -4.85 5.65 24.12
CA ILE A 73 -5.13 4.26 24.48
C ILE A 73 -3.98 3.71 25.32
N LYS A 74 -4.31 3.17 26.50
CA LYS A 74 -3.42 2.31 27.27
C LYS A 74 -3.74 0.86 26.98
N TRP A 75 -2.72 0.06 26.75
CA TRP A 75 -2.86 -1.33 26.35
C TRP A 75 -2.73 -2.30 27.55
N SER A 76 -3.30 -3.50 27.38
CA SER A 76 -3.21 -4.58 28.39
C SER A 76 -1.78 -5.10 28.61
N GLU A 77 -0.85 -4.81 27.71
CA GLU A 77 0.59 -5.10 27.89
C GLU A 77 1.24 -4.24 29.00
N GLY A 78 0.57 -3.21 29.48
CA GLY A 78 0.97 -2.42 30.64
C GLY A 78 2.01 -1.34 30.40
N ASN A 79 2.83 -1.44 29.37
CA ASN A 79 4.02 -0.59 29.18
C ASN A 79 3.92 0.38 28.00
N HIS A 80 2.77 0.43 27.31
CA HIS A 80 2.62 1.25 26.14
C HIS A 80 1.34 2.09 26.14
N THR A 81 1.47 3.35 25.75
CA THR A 81 0.34 4.25 25.50
C THR A 81 0.43 4.77 24.07
N SER A 82 -0.65 4.61 23.34
CA SER A 82 -0.74 5.10 21.95
C SER A 82 -1.54 6.38 21.87
N TYR A 83 -1.13 7.27 20.96
CA TYR A 83 -1.80 8.53 20.68
C TYR A 83 -2.09 8.61 19.18
N TYR A 84 -3.37 8.76 18.81
CA TYR A 84 -3.79 8.84 17.42
C TYR A 84 -4.45 10.17 17.12
N ASP A 85 -3.97 10.80 16.07
CA ASP A 85 -4.59 11.99 15.52
C ASP A 85 -5.94 11.62 14.88
N PRO A 86 -7.04 12.36 15.15
CA PRO A 86 -8.36 12.06 14.58
C PRO A 86 -8.38 12.07 13.06
N LYS A 87 -7.66 13.01 12.43
CA LYS A 87 -7.58 13.08 10.97
C LYS A 87 -6.91 11.83 10.41
N TRP A 88 -5.79 11.41 11.01
CA TRP A 88 -5.09 10.19 10.61
C TRP A 88 -5.99 8.96 10.76
N LEU A 89 -6.70 8.81 11.89
CA LEU A 89 -7.65 7.72 12.10
C LEU A 89 -8.74 7.70 11.02
N ARG A 90 -9.28 8.86 10.68
CA ARG A 90 -10.32 8.98 9.67
C ARG A 90 -9.81 8.58 8.28
N GLU A 91 -8.65 9.06 7.91
CA GLU A 91 -8.00 8.77 6.63
C GLU A 91 -7.62 7.29 6.49
N ASN A 92 -7.24 6.65 7.60
CA ASN A 92 -6.82 5.24 7.62
C ASN A 92 -7.93 4.27 8.05
N CYS A 93 -9.15 4.74 8.25
CA CYS A 93 -10.27 3.89 8.62
C CYS A 93 -10.66 2.94 7.49
N TYR A 94 -10.61 1.63 7.74
CA TYR A 94 -10.96 0.58 6.77
C TYR A 94 -12.45 0.16 6.81
N THR A 95 -13.23 0.65 7.78
CA THR A 95 -14.66 0.32 7.94
C THR A 95 -15.62 1.35 7.33
N LEU A 96 -15.12 2.50 6.85
CA LEU A 96 -15.94 3.51 6.19
C LEU A 96 -16.36 3.05 4.80
N LYS A 97 -17.67 3.03 4.56
CA LYS A 97 -18.28 2.64 3.27
C LYS A 97 -17.78 3.47 2.09
N ASN A 98 -17.39 4.73 2.32
CA ASN A 98 -16.97 5.66 1.29
C ASN A 98 -15.46 5.61 0.96
N LYS A 99 -14.70 4.64 1.49
CA LYS A 99 -13.29 4.46 1.12
C LYS A 99 -13.04 4.03 -0.32
N GLN A 100 -14.08 3.70 -1.07
CA GLN A 100 -13.98 3.43 -2.51
C GLN A 100 -13.36 4.58 -3.33
N LYS A 101 -13.27 5.80 -2.78
CA LYS A 101 -12.54 6.91 -3.42
C LYS A 101 -11.02 6.74 -3.49
N TYR A 102 -10.44 5.81 -2.72
CA TYR A 102 -9.01 5.49 -2.73
C TYR A 102 -8.67 4.19 -3.45
N ILE A 103 -9.67 3.49 -4.00
CA ILE A 103 -9.35 2.44 -4.95
C ILE A 103 -8.79 3.15 -6.18
N SER A 104 -7.50 3.01 -6.37
CA SER A 104 -6.81 3.42 -7.59
C SER A 104 -7.65 3.01 -8.81
N PRO A 105 -7.62 3.76 -9.91
CA PRO A 105 -8.40 3.47 -11.12
C PRO A 105 -7.90 2.21 -11.83
N TYR A 106 -7.73 1.11 -11.08
CA TYR A 106 -7.38 -0.18 -11.64
C TYR A 106 -8.53 -0.69 -12.51
N HIS A 107 -8.24 -0.94 -13.75
CA HIS A 107 -9.16 -1.63 -14.64
C HIS A 107 -8.98 -3.14 -14.42
N LEU A 108 -9.84 -3.72 -13.59
CA LEU A 108 -9.85 -5.15 -13.34
C LEU A 108 -10.23 -5.89 -14.63
N TRP A 109 -9.52 -6.95 -14.94
CA TRP A 109 -9.73 -7.76 -16.13
C TRP A 109 -9.70 -9.27 -15.82
N ASN A 110 -10.31 -10.05 -16.69
CA ASN A 110 -10.38 -11.51 -16.63
C ASN A 110 -10.08 -12.10 -18.02
N SER A 111 -10.39 -13.37 -18.25
CA SER A 111 -10.15 -14.06 -19.54
C SER A 111 -10.77 -13.37 -20.76
N SER A 112 -11.82 -12.58 -20.61
CA SER A 112 -12.43 -11.83 -21.72
C SER A 112 -11.52 -10.75 -22.29
N PHE A 113 -10.51 -10.32 -21.53
CA PHE A 113 -9.51 -9.33 -21.95
C PHE A 113 -8.67 -9.78 -23.16
N GLN A 114 -8.63 -11.08 -23.47
CA GLN A 114 -8.00 -11.59 -24.70
C GLN A 114 -8.49 -10.90 -25.97
N LYS A 115 -9.73 -10.41 -25.96
CA LYS A 115 -10.32 -9.71 -27.12
C LYS A 115 -9.82 -8.27 -27.26
N ASP A 116 -9.17 -7.72 -26.22
CA ASP A 116 -8.71 -6.33 -26.14
C ASP A 116 -7.20 -6.22 -25.87
N LEU A 117 -6.42 -7.24 -26.18
CA LEU A 117 -4.96 -7.23 -26.01
C LEU A 117 -4.26 -6.07 -26.76
N GLY A 118 -4.86 -5.60 -27.83
CA GLY A 118 -4.36 -4.42 -28.55
C GLY A 118 -4.32 -3.14 -27.68
N SER A 119 -5.21 -3.04 -26.70
CA SER A 119 -5.32 -1.85 -25.85
C SER A 119 -4.15 -1.67 -24.86
N ILE A 120 -3.32 -2.68 -24.67
CA ILE A 120 -2.13 -2.62 -23.81
C ILE A 120 -0.82 -2.54 -24.60
N ASN A 121 -0.90 -2.43 -25.91
CA ASN A 121 0.28 -2.30 -26.76
C ASN A 121 0.79 -0.85 -26.76
N ILE A 122 2.11 -0.72 -26.75
CA ILE A 122 2.80 0.54 -26.95
C ILE A 122 4.08 0.30 -27.76
N GLU A 123 4.41 1.22 -28.64
CA GLU A 123 5.61 1.13 -29.47
C GLU A 123 6.87 1.48 -28.65
N HIS A 124 7.92 0.67 -28.80
CA HIS A 124 9.21 0.93 -28.18
C HIS A 124 9.72 2.33 -28.46
N ASN A 125 9.66 2.75 -29.74
CA ASN A 125 10.11 4.08 -30.13
C ASN A 125 9.29 5.21 -29.49
N GLU A 126 8.00 5.00 -29.22
CA GLU A 126 7.16 5.98 -28.54
C GLU A 126 7.64 6.21 -27.11
N ILE A 127 8.01 5.12 -26.39
CA ILE A 127 8.58 5.22 -25.05
C ILE A 127 9.93 5.91 -25.06
N MET A 128 10.80 5.58 -26.02
CA MET A 128 12.18 6.05 -26.05
C MET A 128 12.32 7.50 -26.51
N SER A 129 11.43 7.97 -27.38
CA SER A 129 11.56 9.29 -28.02
C SER A 129 10.90 10.43 -27.27
N SER A 130 10.00 10.17 -26.31
CA SER A 130 9.25 11.24 -25.64
C SER A 130 8.79 10.88 -24.22
N ASP A 131 8.68 11.89 -23.36
CA ASP A 131 8.10 11.73 -22.02
C ASP A 131 6.59 11.44 -22.10
N LYS A 132 5.92 11.89 -23.15
CA LYS A 132 4.51 11.56 -23.39
C LYS A 132 4.32 10.05 -23.61
N GLY A 133 5.21 9.43 -24.39
CA GLY A 133 5.21 7.98 -24.60
C GLY A 133 5.54 7.22 -23.30
N LEU A 134 6.49 7.71 -22.53
CA LEU A 134 6.83 7.15 -21.22
C LEU A 134 5.62 7.21 -20.25
N ILE A 135 4.94 8.35 -20.16
CA ILE A 135 3.74 8.51 -19.33
C ILE A 135 2.64 7.53 -19.74
N LYS A 136 2.36 7.43 -21.02
CA LYS A 136 1.38 6.49 -21.57
C LYS A 136 1.69 5.03 -21.19
N TRP A 137 2.95 4.64 -21.25
CA TRP A 137 3.39 3.31 -20.81
C TRP A 137 3.15 3.10 -19.31
N LEU A 138 3.54 4.06 -18.48
CA LEU A 138 3.35 4.01 -17.03
C LEU A 138 1.85 4.00 -16.65
N GLU A 139 1.01 4.74 -17.37
CA GLU A 139 -0.44 4.72 -17.18
C GLU A 139 -1.05 3.35 -17.49
N LEU A 140 -0.61 2.68 -18.55
CA LEU A 140 -1.04 1.30 -18.85
C LEU A 140 -0.67 0.34 -17.73
N LEU A 141 0.57 0.41 -17.23
CA LEU A 141 1.04 -0.39 -16.11
C LEU A 141 0.26 -0.07 -14.83
N HIS A 142 0.00 1.21 -14.55
CA HIS A 142 -0.72 1.64 -13.37
C HIS A 142 -2.18 1.19 -13.39
N GLN A 143 -2.87 1.33 -14.52
CA GLN A 143 -4.30 1.05 -14.63
C GLN A 143 -4.59 -0.44 -14.85
N LYS A 144 -3.79 -1.14 -15.66
CA LYS A 144 -4.05 -2.52 -16.09
C LYS A 144 -3.07 -3.54 -15.52
N GLY A 145 -1.99 -3.11 -14.89
CA GLY A 145 -0.94 -3.99 -14.34
C GLY A 145 -0.07 -4.67 -15.39
N ILE A 146 -0.31 -4.40 -16.68
CA ILE A 146 0.41 -5.02 -17.81
C ILE A 146 0.48 -4.05 -18.99
N ALA A 147 1.60 -4.07 -19.71
CA ALA A 147 1.75 -3.42 -21.01
C ALA A 147 2.67 -4.26 -21.90
N ILE A 148 2.40 -4.29 -23.20
CA ILE A 148 3.21 -5.00 -24.19
C ILE A 148 3.94 -3.97 -25.05
N VAL A 149 5.27 -3.96 -24.94
CA VAL A 149 6.11 -3.09 -25.77
C VAL A 149 6.36 -3.79 -27.10
N LYS A 150 5.90 -3.16 -28.18
CA LYS A 150 6.03 -3.65 -29.54
C LYS A 150 7.30 -3.11 -30.19
N ASN A 151 7.84 -3.88 -31.15
CA ASN A 151 8.99 -3.49 -31.97
C ASN A 151 10.23 -3.08 -31.13
N ALA A 152 10.35 -3.67 -29.92
CA ALA A 152 11.58 -3.54 -29.15
C ALA A 152 12.73 -4.32 -29.80
N PRO A 153 13.98 -3.84 -29.66
CA PRO A 153 15.16 -4.61 -30.05
C PRO A 153 15.17 -5.96 -29.34
N THR A 154 15.68 -6.99 -29.98
CA THR A 154 15.72 -8.38 -29.48
C THR A 154 17.08 -8.81 -28.95
N GLU A 155 18.05 -7.91 -28.99
CA GLU A 155 19.39 -8.15 -28.48
C GLU A 155 19.38 -8.32 -26.96
N LYS A 156 20.39 -8.99 -26.46
CA LYS A 156 20.62 -9.14 -25.03
C LYS A 156 20.63 -7.76 -24.35
N GLU A 157 19.99 -7.67 -23.19
CA GLU A 157 19.93 -6.45 -22.39
C GLU A 157 19.12 -5.28 -23.00
N SER A 158 18.45 -5.48 -24.11
CA SER A 158 17.64 -4.42 -24.77
C SER A 158 16.50 -3.87 -23.90
N ALA A 159 16.13 -4.54 -22.83
CA ALA A 159 15.15 -4.05 -21.85
C ALA A 159 15.70 -2.90 -20.96
N PHE A 160 17.02 -2.84 -20.73
CA PHE A 160 17.59 -1.83 -19.83
C PHE A 160 17.40 -0.37 -20.28
N PRO A 161 17.61 0.00 -21.54
CA PRO A 161 17.33 1.35 -21.99
C PRO A 161 15.91 1.80 -21.68
N VAL A 162 14.92 0.92 -21.82
CA VAL A 162 13.51 1.20 -21.49
C VAL A 162 13.33 1.39 -19.98
N LEU A 163 13.88 0.49 -19.17
CA LEU A 163 13.80 0.58 -17.70
C LEU A 163 14.51 1.83 -17.17
N ASN A 164 15.64 2.19 -17.75
CA ASN A 164 16.40 3.38 -17.37
C ASN A 164 15.69 4.71 -17.70
N ARG A 165 14.64 4.67 -18.52
CA ARG A 165 13.74 5.82 -18.70
C ARG A 165 12.97 6.14 -17.41
N ILE A 166 12.77 5.16 -16.51
CA ILE A 166 12.07 5.33 -15.24
C ILE A 166 13.09 5.61 -14.13
N SER A 167 14.05 4.69 -13.94
CA SER A 167 15.06 4.77 -12.90
C SER A 167 16.18 3.76 -13.15
N HIS A 168 17.24 3.84 -12.36
CA HIS A 168 18.31 2.85 -12.39
C HIS A 168 17.79 1.46 -12.00
N THR A 169 18.20 0.45 -12.78
CA THR A 169 17.88 -0.94 -12.47
C THR A 169 18.62 -1.35 -11.20
N ARG A 170 17.88 -1.86 -10.22
CA ARG A 170 18.45 -2.31 -8.96
C ARG A 170 19.20 -3.62 -9.16
N GLU A 171 20.47 -3.65 -8.77
CA GLU A 171 21.22 -4.90 -8.70
C GLU A 171 20.76 -5.75 -7.51
N THR A 172 20.68 -7.04 -7.73
CA THR A 172 20.39 -8.03 -6.70
C THR A 172 21.60 -8.91 -6.44
N PHE A 173 21.53 -9.85 -5.48
CA PHE A 173 22.55 -10.86 -5.24
C PHE A 173 22.89 -11.66 -6.51
N PHE A 174 21.92 -11.85 -7.41
CA PHE A 174 22.11 -12.55 -8.69
C PHE A 174 22.71 -11.66 -9.78
N LYS A 175 23.17 -10.45 -9.43
CA LYS A 175 23.62 -9.39 -10.35
C LYS A 175 22.50 -8.90 -11.28
N THR A 176 22.86 -8.19 -12.34
CA THR A 176 21.94 -7.76 -13.39
C THR A 176 21.48 -8.96 -14.21
N PRO A 177 20.35 -8.89 -14.93
CA PRO A 177 19.38 -9.95 -15.14
C PRO A 177 20.02 -11.28 -15.43
N PHE A 178 19.56 -12.30 -14.75
CA PHE A 178 19.86 -13.68 -15.12
C PHE A 178 18.96 -14.09 -16.29
N GLU A 179 19.54 -14.84 -17.21
CA GLU A 179 18.83 -15.39 -18.35
C GLU A 179 18.27 -16.76 -17.98
N VAL A 180 17.00 -16.96 -18.29
CA VAL A 180 16.39 -18.29 -18.27
C VAL A 180 16.34 -18.81 -19.70
N ILE A 181 17.23 -19.73 -20.03
CA ILE A 181 17.32 -20.31 -21.38
C ILE A 181 16.75 -21.71 -21.36
N ASN A 182 15.79 -21.98 -22.26
CA ASN A 182 15.30 -23.33 -22.48
C ASN A 182 16.32 -24.13 -23.30
N ILE A 183 17.01 -25.05 -22.64
CA ILE A 183 17.98 -25.93 -23.31
C ILE A 183 17.28 -27.26 -23.60
N PRO A 184 17.16 -27.70 -24.86
CA PRO A 184 16.67 -29.03 -25.18
C PRO A 184 17.57 -30.10 -24.52
N LYS A 185 16.96 -31.01 -23.75
CA LYS A 185 17.64 -32.05 -22.96
C LYS A 185 18.66 -31.50 -21.94
N PRO A 186 18.20 -30.78 -20.91
CA PRO A 186 19.09 -30.34 -19.85
C PRO A 186 19.65 -31.53 -19.09
N ASN A 187 20.96 -31.51 -18.80
CA ASN A 187 21.58 -32.44 -17.85
C ASN A 187 21.24 -31.94 -16.41
N ASN A 188 20.15 -32.44 -15.86
CA ASN A 188 19.84 -32.36 -14.43
C ASN A 188 19.92 -33.72 -13.82
#